data_dcd8b1e3f9d530413cd6f644022407ce
#
_entry.id   dcd8b1e3f9d530413cd6f644022407ce
#
_cell.length_a   1.000
_cell.length_b   1.000
_cell.length_c   1.000
_cell.angle_alpha   90.00
_cell.angle_beta   90.00
_cell.angle_gamma   90.00
#
_symmetry.space_group_name_H-M   'P 1'
#
loop_
_entity.id
_entity.type
_entity.pdbx_description
1 polymer ?
#
loop_
_entity_poly.entity_id
_entity_poly.type
_entity_poly.pdbx_seq_one_letter_code
_entity_poly.pdbx_strand_id
1 'polypeptide(L)'
;MMSLLGDYTSSKLSVFPKSASSFSGESDWVFHFISIVCVVFFIPIGVALFGFAWKYRKAKGEPADSQTDHNTTLELVWSIGPSFLLVVMFYFGARGFLDMRSIPEGAYNVGVDAYKWGWGMNYGNGVIHPELHVVAGEPTKLTMTSKDVIHSLYIPAFRVKKDIVPGRFNYLWFKAMEPSEKVMSDEELNQLAAKDKEENLSWDYDARQCTPDGYTFYDLYCAEYCGTNHSEMQTVVVVHETQAELEAWIKKYSSRGPDESPAAYGAKLYERRGCKSCHSIDGTRMVGPSYQGSFGTMREIVGGDPVKVDENYIRESILNPKAKVAIQQGVAYQPVMPSYKGQLSDDDIYSLIEFIKSLGDASVAEQTDDAAAEDAEPVSVE
;
A
#
# COMPACT_ATOMS: atom_id res chain seq x y z
N MET A 1 -18.13 -18.35 -15.23
CA MET A 1 -16.70 -18.35 -14.98
C MET A 1 -15.87 -17.81 -16.16
N MET A 2 -16.46 -17.14 -17.15
CA MET A 2 -15.77 -16.63 -18.34
C MET A 2 -16.05 -15.15 -18.66
N SER A 3 -16.72 -14.39 -17.77
CA SER A 3 -17.02 -12.96 -18.00
C SER A 3 -16.19 -11.98 -17.15
N LEU A 4 -15.46 -12.45 -16.13
CA LEU A 4 -14.61 -11.59 -15.26
C LEU A 4 -13.22 -11.31 -15.82
N LEU A 5 -12.80 -12.00 -16.88
CA LEU A 5 -11.55 -11.73 -17.61
C LEU A 5 -11.75 -10.71 -18.76
N GLY A 6 -12.97 -10.21 -18.95
CA GLY A 6 -13.35 -9.39 -20.13
C GLY A 6 -12.68 -8.02 -20.19
N ASP A 7 -12.46 -7.36 -19.09
CA ASP A 7 -12.01 -5.96 -19.09
C ASP A 7 -10.49 -5.76 -18.94
N TYR A 8 -9.79 -6.71 -18.33
CA TYR A 8 -8.33 -6.66 -18.27
C TYR A 8 -7.66 -6.98 -19.63
N THR A 9 -8.40 -7.65 -20.54
CA THR A 9 -7.88 -8.10 -21.85
C THR A 9 -8.26 -7.19 -23.02
N SER A 10 -9.08 -6.16 -22.85
CA SER A 10 -9.58 -5.34 -23.98
C SER A 10 -8.57 -4.33 -24.52
N SER A 11 -7.40 -4.16 -23.91
CA SER A 11 -6.34 -3.30 -24.44
C SER A 11 -4.99 -4.01 -24.57
N LYS A 12 -4.92 -5.04 -25.42
CA LYS A 12 -3.64 -5.70 -25.77
C LYS A 12 -2.57 -4.75 -26.33
N LEU A 13 -2.85 -3.45 -26.45
CA LEU A 13 -1.94 -2.38 -26.88
C LEU A 13 -1.85 -1.22 -25.88
N SER A 14 -2.54 -1.25 -24.75
CA SER A 14 -2.44 -0.19 -23.75
C SER A 14 -1.19 -0.37 -22.89
N VAL A 15 -0.32 0.62 -22.88
CA VAL A 15 0.87 0.70 -22.03
C VAL A 15 0.47 0.96 -20.57
N PHE A 16 -0.77 1.38 -20.34
CA PHE A 16 -1.28 1.79 -19.04
C PHE A 16 -2.45 0.91 -18.57
N PRO A 17 -2.63 0.74 -17.23
CA PRO A 17 -3.85 0.16 -16.69
C PRO A 17 -5.08 1.04 -17.03
N LYS A 18 -6.29 0.52 -16.77
CA LYS A 18 -7.55 1.23 -16.97
C LYS A 18 -7.49 2.64 -16.36
N SER A 19 -7.96 3.61 -17.11
CA SER A 19 -8.05 5.01 -16.69
C SER A 19 -9.25 5.17 -15.75
N ALA A 20 -9.02 5.52 -14.48
CA ALA A 20 -10.07 5.53 -13.45
C ALA A 20 -10.13 6.83 -12.61
N SER A 21 -9.46 7.91 -13.05
CA SER A 21 -9.53 9.21 -12.38
C SER A 21 -9.74 10.36 -13.34
N SER A 22 -10.08 11.54 -12.79
CA SER A 22 -10.18 12.79 -13.55
C SER A 22 -8.89 13.20 -14.25
N PHE A 23 -7.72 12.75 -13.79
CA PHE A 23 -6.41 13.09 -14.35
C PHE A 23 -5.90 12.10 -15.40
N SER A 24 -6.43 10.87 -15.38
CA SER A 24 -5.85 9.79 -16.20
C SER A 24 -5.97 10.06 -17.70
N GLY A 25 -7.12 10.53 -18.16
CA GLY A 25 -7.34 10.77 -19.61
C GLY A 25 -6.43 11.85 -20.18
N GLU A 26 -6.24 12.97 -19.46
CA GLU A 26 -5.35 14.06 -19.90
C GLU A 26 -3.87 13.62 -19.84
N SER A 27 -3.48 12.93 -18.80
CA SER A 27 -2.11 12.38 -18.65
C SER A 27 -1.77 11.39 -19.76
N ASP A 28 -2.68 10.47 -20.09
CA ASP A 28 -2.51 9.48 -21.15
C ASP A 28 -2.42 10.15 -22.52
N TRP A 29 -3.26 11.17 -22.77
CA TRP A 29 -3.22 11.94 -24.03
C TRP A 29 -1.87 12.65 -24.20
N VAL A 30 -1.39 13.35 -23.16
CA VAL A 30 -0.09 14.04 -23.20
C VAL A 30 1.05 13.05 -23.44
N PHE A 31 1.03 11.91 -22.76
CA PHE A 31 2.02 10.85 -22.96
C PHE A 31 2.04 10.33 -24.40
N HIS A 32 0.87 10.00 -24.97
CA HIS A 32 0.79 9.50 -26.34
C HIS A 32 1.21 10.57 -27.34
N PHE A 33 0.80 11.83 -27.14
CA PHE A 33 1.22 12.93 -27.99
C PHE A 33 2.74 13.08 -28.02
N ILE A 34 3.38 13.13 -26.83
CA ILE A 34 4.85 13.20 -26.71
C ILE A 34 5.50 11.97 -27.38
N SER A 35 4.99 10.78 -27.13
CA SER A 35 5.53 9.54 -27.71
C SER A 35 5.47 9.54 -29.24
N ILE A 36 4.35 9.98 -29.82
CA ILE A 36 4.21 10.11 -31.28
C ILE A 36 5.22 11.11 -31.82
N VAL A 37 5.35 12.29 -31.21
CA VAL A 37 6.34 13.30 -31.61
C VAL A 37 7.76 12.72 -31.55
N CYS A 38 8.10 12.03 -30.48
CA CYS A 38 9.42 11.38 -30.35
C CYS A 38 9.68 10.37 -31.47
N VAL A 39 8.71 9.50 -31.79
CA VAL A 39 8.84 8.51 -32.87
C VAL A 39 8.99 9.18 -34.25
N VAL A 40 8.19 10.23 -34.51
CA VAL A 40 8.24 11.01 -35.78
C VAL A 40 9.59 11.66 -35.99
N PHE A 41 10.28 12.11 -34.93
CA PHE A 41 11.65 12.63 -35.03
C PHE A 41 12.70 11.53 -35.04
N PHE A 42 12.56 10.52 -34.20
CA PHE A 42 13.56 9.45 -34.03
C PHE A 42 13.80 8.66 -35.33
N ILE A 43 12.72 8.25 -36.03
CA ILE A 43 12.84 7.41 -37.20
C ILE A 43 13.54 8.17 -38.38
N PRO A 44 13.11 9.39 -38.81
CA PRO A 44 13.80 10.11 -39.87
C PRO A 44 15.23 10.47 -39.55
N ILE A 45 15.51 10.87 -38.29
CA ILE A 45 16.87 11.19 -37.86
C ILE A 45 17.76 9.92 -37.91
N GLY A 46 17.27 8.79 -37.41
CA GLY A 46 17.97 7.51 -37.51
C GLY A 46 18.23 7.08 -38.94
N VAL A 47 17.22 7.17 -39.81
CA VAL A 47 17.37 6.85 -41.25
C VAL A 47 18.36 7.80 -41.93
N ALA A 48 18.30 9.10 -41.65
CA ALA A 48 19.24 10.07 -42.18
C ALA A 48 20.67 9.79 -41.70
N LEU A 49 20.84 9.54 -40.39
CA LEU A 49 22.15 9.24 -39.78
C LEU A 49 22.83 8.05 -40.46
N PHE A 50 22.15 6.90 -40.50
CA PHE A 50 22.73 5.68 -41.09
C PHE A 50 22.83 5.82 -42.63
N GLY A 51 21.86 6.43 -43.30
CA GLY A 51 21.86 6.67 -44.75
C GLY A 51 23.03 7.56 -45.16
N PHE A 52 23.27 8.67 -44.48
CA PHE A 52 24.38 9.56 -44.77
C PHE A 52 25.71 8.94 -44.41
N ALA A 53 25.82 8.24 -43.28
CA ALA A 53 27.05 7.51 -42.93
C ALA A 53 27.42 6.47 -43.99
N TRP A 54 26.44 5.80 -44.57
CA TRP A 54 26.68 4.85 -45.65
C TRP A 54 26.96 5.53 -47.00
N LYS A 55 26.12 6.49 -47.40
CA LYS A 55 26.21 7.18 -48.69
C LYS A 55 27.51 7.99 -48.86
N TYR A 56 27.94 8.67 -47.80
CA TYR A 56 29.11 9.57 -47.83
C TYR A 56 30.38 8.94 -47.22
N ARG A 57 30.40 7.60 -47.06
CA ARG A 57 31.56 6.88 -46.59
C ARG A 57 32.67 6.96 -47.62
N LYS A 58 33.81 7.54 -47.26
CA LYS A 58 35.02 7.62 -48.05
C LYS A 58 36.15 6.80 -47.46
N ALA A 59 37.16 6.44 -48.32
CA ALA A 59 38.36 5.82 -47.85
C ALA A 59 39.17 6.81 -46.96
N LYS A 60 39.99 6.26 -46.07
CA LYS A 60 40.80 7.08 -45.16
C LYS A 60 41.79 7.94 -45.94
N GLY A 61 41.76 9.26 -45.73
CA GLY A 61 42.63 10.22 -46.37
C GLY A 61 42.06 10.90 -47.62
N GLU A 62 40.86 10.49 -48.10
CA GLU A 62 40.21 11.21 -49.21
C GLU A 62 39.54 12.49 -48.71
N PRO A 63 39.70 13.64 -49.38
CA PRO A 63 39.06 14.89 -49.00
C PRO A 63 37.53 14.84 -49.24
N ALA A 64 36.80 15.66 -48.49
CA ALA A 64 35.36 15.84 -48.71
C ALA A 64 35.08 16.54 -50.06
N ASP A 65 33.98 16.16 -50.72
CA ASP A 65 33.55 16.77 -52.00
C ASP A 65 33.12 18.24 -51.84
N SER A 66 32.65 18.61 -50.67
CA SER A 66 32.27 19.97 -50.32
C SER A 66 32.79 20.34 -48.95
N GLN A 67 33.25 21.57 -48.82
CA GLN A 67 33.70 22.17 -47.55
C GLN A 67 32.62 23.04 -46.91
N THR A 68 31.38 23.00 -47.41
CA THR A 68 30.26 23.74 -46.80
C THR A 68 29.91 23.14 -45.46
N ASP A 69 29.95 23.94 -44.41
CA ASP A 69 29.80 23.55 -43.02
C ASP A 69 28.51 24.08 -42.36
N HIS A 70 27.75 24.93 -43.07
CA HIS A 70 26.52 25.53 -42.55
C HIS A 70 25.47 25.72 -43.67
N ASN A 71 24.17 25.77 -43.22
CA ASN A 71 23.05 26.13 -44.06
C ASN A 71 21.99 26.84 -43.21
N THR A 72 21.99 28.18 -43.21
CA THR A 72 21.16 29.00 -42.33
C THR A 72 19.65 28.69 -42.49
N THR A 73 19.18 28.42 -43.72
CA THR A 73 17.78 28.07 -43.94
C THR A 73 17.40 26.75 -43.23
N LEU A 74 18.21 25.72 -43.39
CA LEU A 74 18.01 24.44 -42.77
C LEU A 74 18.08 24.53 -41.24
N GLU A 75 19.05 25.31 -40.72
CA GLU A 75 19.24 25.56 -39.30
C GLU A 75 18.02 26.26 -38.67
N LEU A 76 17.47 27.28 -39.34
CA LEU A 76 16.25 27.95 -38.90
C LEU A 76 15.04 27.01 -38.90
N VAL A 77 14.87 26.17 -39.92
CA VAL A 77 13.75 25.23 -40.04
C VAL A 77 13.78 24.20 -38.88
N TRP A 78 14.95 23.58 -38.60
CA TRP A 78 15.03 22.58 -37.54
C TRP A 78 15.07 23.17 -36.12
N SER A 79 15.30 24.48 -35.98
CA SER A 79 15.25 25.17 -34.69
C SER A 79 13.84 25.68 -34.39
N ILE A 80 13.20 26.38 -35.34
CA ILE A 80 11.89 27.02 -35.16
C ILE A 80 10.78 25.96 -35.13
N GLY A 81 10.80 24.99 -36.03
CA GLY A 81 9.76 23.97 -36.14
C GLY A 81 9.59 23.17 -34.84
N PRO A 82 10.64 22.51 -34.32
CA PRO A 82 10.56 21.81 -33.03
C PRO A 82 10.27 22.73 -31.83
N SER A 83 10.76 23.98 -31.84
CA SER A 83 10.46 24.96 -30.80
C SER A 83 8.97 25.23 -30.65
N PHE A 84 8.24 25.28 -31.77
CA PHE A 84 6.79 25.42 -31.73
C PHE A 84 6.11 24.21 -31.03
N LEU A 85 6.55 22.99 -31.35
CA LEU A 85 6.05 21.78 -30.68
C LEU A 85 6.34 21.80 -29.19
N LEU A 86 7.52 22.27 -28.76
CA LEU A 86 7.86 22.42 -27.34
C LEU A 86 6.90 23.35 -26.61
N VAL A 87 6.48 24.47 -27.24
CA VAL A 87 5.49 25.39 -26.66
C VAL A 87 4.14 24.68 -26.45
N VAL A 88 3.70 23.87 -27.42
CA VAL A 88 2.45 23.08 -27.30
C VAL A 88 2.55 22.05 -26.18
N MET A 89 3.65 21.30 -26.13
CA MET A 89 3.91 20.31 -25.07
C MET A 89 3.96 20.98 -23.68
N PHE A 90 4.64 22.12 -23.59
CA PHE A 90 4.70 22.89 -22.33
C PHE A 90 3.31 23.36 -21.89
N TYR A 91 2.50 23.86 -22.79
CA TYR A 91 1.17 24.36 -22.45
C TYR A 91 0.29 23.25 -21.84
N PHE A 92 0.20 22.10 -22.47
CA PHE A 92 -0.62 20.99 -21.95
C PHE A 92 -0.02 20.39 -20.68
N GLY A 93 1.30 20.21 -20.62
CA GLY A 93 1.98 19.72 -19.42
C GLY A 93 1.85 20.67 -18.22
N ALA A 94 2.00 21.98 -18.44
CA ALA A 94 1.86 22.99 -17.39
C ALA A 94 0.41 23.08 -16.89
N ARG A 95 -0.57 22.99 -17.78
CA ARG A 95 -1.99 22.99 -17.41
C ARG A 95 -2.30 21.78 -16.51
N GLY A 96 -2.01 20.56 -16.95
CA GLY A 96 -2.26 19.34 -16.16
C GLY A 96 -1.52 19.36 -14.81
N PHE A 97 -0.28 19.88 -14.77
CA PHE A 97 0.47 20.06 -13.53
C PHE A 97 -0.21 21.04 -12.57
N LEU A 98 -0.73 22.17 -13.04
CA LEU A 98 -1.43 23.13 -12.23
C LEU A 98 -2.76 22.57 -11.69
N ASP A 99 -3.50 21.87 -12.54
CA ASP A 99 -4.76 21.22 -12.14
C ASP A 99 -4.54 20.18 -11.03
N MET A 100 -3.48 19.34 -11.13
CA MET A 100 -3.12 18.40 -10.08
C MET A 100 -2.69 19.06 -8.77
N ARG A 101 -2.29 20.34 -8.77
CA ARG A 101 -1.89 21.09 -7.58
C ARG A 101 -3.00 21.93 -6.97
N SER A 102 -4.05 22.19 -7.73
CA SER A 102 -5.17 23.05 -7.30
C SER A 102 -6.25 22.19 -6.65
N ILE A 103 -6.13 21.99 -5.33
CA ILE A 103 -7.07 21.15 -4.56
C ILE A 103 -8.43 21.89 -4.52
N PRO A 104 -9.54 21.24 -4.95
CA PRO A 104 -10.88 21.83 -4.87
C PRO A 104 -11.30 22.11 -3.42
N GLU A 105 -12.06 23.20 -3.22
CA GLU A 105 -12.70 23.46 -1.95
C GLU A 105 -13.72 22.38 -1.62
N GLY A 106 -13.82 21.98 -0.35
CA GLY A 106 -14.72 20.92 0.10
C GLY A 106 -14.27 19.50 -0.23
N ALA A 107 -13.05 19.29 -0.73
CA ALA A 107 -12.52 17.95 -0.96
C ALA A 107 -12.52 17.11 0.33
N TYR A 108 -13.03 15.88 0.25
CA TYR A 108 -12.99 14.93 1.37
C TYR A 108 -11.54 14.62 1.76
N ASN A 109 -11.20 14.85 3.03
CA ASN A 109 -9.82 14.72 3.49
C ASN A 109 -9.57 13.38 4.18
N VAL A 110 -8.63 12.60 3.66
CA VAL A 110 -8.10 11.38 4.29
C VAL A 110 -6.66 11.63 4.71
N GLY A 111 -6.37 11.39 5.99
CA GLY A 111 -4.98 11.38 6.49
C GLY A 111 -4.28 10.11 6.02
N VAL A 112 -3.00 10.21 5.65
CA VAL A 112 -2.20 9.04 5.27
C VAL A 112 -0.90 9.04 6.05
N ASP A 113 -0.72 8.02 6.86
CA ASP A 113 0.52 7.73 7.57
C ASP A 113 1.26 6.61 6.82
N ALA A 114 2.44 6.95 6.27
CA ALA A 114 3.34 5.98 5.65
C ALA A 114 4.42 5.56 6.66
N TYR A 115 4.70 4.26 6.74
CA TYR A 115 5.71 3.68 7.62
C TYR A 115 6.27 2.38 7.02
N LYS A 116 7.39 1.88 7.52
CA LYS A 116 7.98 0.61 7.09
C LYS A 116 7.18 -0.59 7.63
N TRP A 117 6.52 -1.38 6.86
CA TRP A 117 6.24 -1.28 5.42
C TRP A 117 4.73 -1.37 5.24
N GLY A 118 4.05 -0.26 5.44
CA GLY A 118 2.60 -0.23 5.39
C GLY A 118 2.01 1.16 5.32
N TRP A 119 0.69 1.20 5.20
CA TRP A 119 -0.13 2.38 5.06
C TRP A 119 -1.17 2.44 6.17
N GLY A 120 -1.41 3.62 6.72
CA GLY A 120 -2.52 3.88 7.62
C GLY A 120 -3.38 5.02 7.08
N MET A 121 -4.56 4.69 6.56
CA MET A 121 -5.54 5.68 6.07
C MET A 121 -6.44 6.11 7.20
N ASN A 122 -6.36 7.39 7.58
CA ASN A 122 -7.13 7.98 8.68
C ASN A 122 -8.33 8.75 8.15
N TYR A 123 -9.53 8.21 8.42
CA TYR A 123 -10.81 8.77 7.96
C TYR A 123 -11.42 9.79 8.94
N GLY A 124 -10.71 10.14 10.01
CA GLY A 124 -11.31 10.81 11.16
C GLY A 124 -12.06 9.82 12.07
N ASN A 125 -12.68 10.34 13.15
CA ASN A 125 -13.44 9.52 14.11
C ASN A 125 -12.66 8.31 14.68
N GLY A 126 -11.32 8.34 14.65
CA GLY A 126 -10.46 7.27 15.15
C GLY A 126 -10.30 6.07 14.20
N VAL A 127 -10.94 6.07 13.04
CA VAL A 127 -10.80 4.97 12.06
C VAL A 127 -9.49 5.12 11.30
N ILE A 128 -8.60 4.15 11.47
CA ILE A 128 -7.39 3.98 10.65
C ILE A 128 -7.45 2.59 10.00
N HIS A 129 -7.32 2.54 8.69
CA HIS A 129 -7.38 1.31 7.91
C HIS A 129 -6.23 1.27 6.90
N PRO A 130 -5.66 0.10 6.54
CA PRO A 130 -4.63 0.05 5.51
C PRO A 130 -5.16 0.35 4.10
N GLU A 131 -6.40 0.01 3.79
CA GLU A 131 -7.01 0.27 2.49
C GLU A 131 -7.49 1.71 2.38
N LEU A 132 -7.40 2.28 1.16
CA LEU A 132 -7.93 3.60 0.85
C LEU A 132 -9.35 3.47 0.29
N HIS A 133 -10.33 3.99 1.01
CA HIS A 133 -11.73 4.04 0.60
C HIS A 133 -12.14 5.47 0.25
N VAL A 134 -12.71 5.66 -0.93
CA VAL A 134 -13.12 6.96 -1.47
C VAL A 134 -14.48 6.87 -2.16
N VAL A 135 -15.05 7.99 -2.58
CA VAL A 135 -16.35 8.05 -3.28
C VAL A 135 -16.14 8.43 -4.75
N ALA A 136 -16.86 7.77 -5.65
CA ALA A 136 -16.86 8.06 -7.07
C ALA A 136 -17.39 9.48 -7.35
N GLY A 137 -16.74 10.20 -8.25
CA GLY A 137 -17.17 11.54 -8.64
C GLY A 137 -16.86 12.64 -7.63
N GLU A 138 -16.40 12.33 -6.41
CA GLU A 138 -16.10 13.30 -5.37
C GLU A 138 -14.59 13.59 -5.27
N PRO A 139 -14.18 14.85 -5.09
CA PRO A 139 -12.76 15.17 -4.93
C PRO A 139 -12.27 14.68 -3.56
N THR A 140 -11.23 13.85 -3.58
CA THR A 140 -10.55 13.35 -2.38
C THR A 140 -9.19 13.99 -2.26
N LYS A 141 -8.88 14.54 -1.08
CA LYS A 141 -7.58 15.09 -0.71
C LYS A 141 -6.89 14.13 0.25
N LEU A 142 -5.66 13.75 -0.06
CA LEU A 142 -4.79 13.02 0.85
C LEU A 142 -3.84 13.99 1.55
N THR A 143 -3.87 13.99 2.88
CA THR A 143 -2.90 14.70 3.73
C THR A 143 -1.93 13.68 4.28
N MET A 144 -0.71 13.65 3.76
CA MET A 144 0.22 12.54 3.93
C MET A 144 1.43 12.92 4.78
N THR A 145 1.80 12.02 5.70
CA THR A 145 3.03 12.11 6.52
C THR A 145 3.78 10.79 6.52
N SER A 146 5.10 10.85 6.68
CA SER A 146 5.91 9.64 6.92
C SER A 146 6.39 9.61 8.36
N LYS A 147 6.37 8.42 8.95
CA LYS A 147 6.83 8.18 10.33
C LYS A 147 8.34 7.86 10.41
N ASP A 148 8.97 7.52 9.29
CA ASP A 148 10.37 7.03 9.27
C ASP A 148 11.19 7.55 8.08
N VAL A 149 11.07 6.95 6.90
CA VAL A 149 11.84 7.30 5.70
C VAL A 149 10.95 7.91 4.62
N ILE A 150 11.53 8.29 3.48
CA ILE A 150 10.74 8.70 2.32
C ILE A 150 10.01 7.49 1.75
N HIS A 151 8.72 7.65 1.49
CA HIS A 151 7.86 6.73 0.74
C HIS A 151 7.25 7.48 -0.43
N SER A 152 6.57 6.79 -1.32
CA SER A 152 5.84 7.44 -2.42
C SER A 152 4.52 6.72 -2.67
N LEU A 153 3.42 7.41 -2.44
CA LEU A 153 2.08 6.88 -2.76
C LEU A 153 1.87 6.96 -4.26
N TYR A 154 1.55 5.81 -4.88
CA TYR A 154 1.32 5.69 -6.30
C TYR A 154 0.08 4.86 -6.60
N ILE A 155 -0.87 5.43 -7.32
CA ILE A 155 -2.09 4.76 -7.79
C ILE A 155 -2.05 4.76 -9.33
N PRO A 156 -1.58 3.67 -9.95
CA PRO A 156 -1.39 3.60 -11.42
C PRO A 156 -2.64 3.93 -12.23
N ALA A 157 -3.79 3.37 -11.85
CA ALA A 157 -5.07 3.60 -12.52
C ALA A 157 -5.51 5.07 -12.48
N PHE A 158 -5.07 5.84 -11.48
CA PHE A 158 -5.41 7.25 -11.32
C PHE A 158 -4.36 8.20 -11.91
N ARG A 159 -3.20 7.70 -12.34
CA ARG A 159 -2.04 8.48 -12.85
C ARG A 159 -1.54 9.51 -11.82
N VAL A 160 -1.69 9.21 -10.53
CA VAL A 160 -1.22 10.08 -9.45
C VAL A 160 -0.09 9.42 -8.67
N LYS A 161 0.96 10.18 -8.43
CA LYS A 161 2.12 9.79 -7.63
C LYS A 161 2.59 10.97 -6.77
N LYS A 162 2.91 10.71 -5.51
CA LYS A 162 3.44 11.75 -4.63
C LYS A 162 4.35 11.17 -3.57
N ASP A 163 5.55 11.74 -3.48
CA ASP A 163 6.52 11.41 -2.44
C ASP A 163 6.06 11.96 -1.09
N ILE A 164 6.27 11.15 -0.05
CA ILE A 164 5.90 11.44 1.33
C ILE A 164 7.21 11.57 2.12
N VAL A 165 7.60 12.82 2.36
CA VAL A 165 8.86 13.17 3.02
C VAL A 165 8.63 13.27 4.53
N PRO A 166 9.45 12.63 5.38
CA PRO A 166 9.37 12.77 6.83
C PRO A 166 9.48 14.22 7.30
N GLY A 167 8.79 14.54 8.39
CA GLY A 167 8.86 15.86 9.02
C GLY A 167 8.06 16.98 8.33
N ARG A 168 7.30 16.65 7.28
CA ARG A 168 6.42 17.62 6.60
C ARG A 168 5.13 17.00 6.14
N PHE A 169 4.09 17.82 5.96
CA PHE A 169 2.87 17.39 5.27
C PHE A 169 3.06 17.46 3.76
N ASN A 170 2.59 16.41 3.08
CA ASN A 170 2.53 16.32 1.63
C ASN A 170 1.08 16.16 1.23
N TYR A 171 0.70 16.76 0.10
CA TYR A 171 -0.69 16.80 -0.34
C TYR A 171 -0.80 16.21 -1.74
N LEU A 172 -1.83 15.43 -1.94
CA LEU A 172 -2.27 14.89 -3.22
C LEU A 172 -3.79 14.97 -3.25
N TRP A 173 -4.38 15.19 -4.42
CA TRP A 173 -5.81 15.06 -4.59
C TRP A 173 -6.14 14.38 -5.92
N PHE A 174 -7.28 13.80 -6.00
CA PHE A 174 -7.84 13.22 -7.20
C PHE A 174 -9.36 13.09 -7.07
N LYS A 175 -10.01 12.78 -8.20
CA LYS A 175 -11.40 12.38 -8.25
C LYS A 175 -11.44 11.01 -8.93
N ALA A 176 -11.85 9.97 -8.18
CA ALA A 176 -12.10 8.65 -8.73
C ALA A 176 -13.38 8.70 -9.59
N MET A 177 -13.37 8.09 -10.76
CA MET A 177 -14.48 8.22 -11.73
C MET A 177 -15.35 6.98 -11.81
N GLU A 178 -14.80 5.82 -11.49
CA GLU A 178 -15.49 4.54 -11.61
C GLU A 178 -15.57 3.85 -10.26
N PRO A 179 -16.77 3.48 -9.79
CA PRO A 179 -16.94 2.75 -8.53
C PRO A 179 -16.40 1.33 -8.63
N SER A 180 -15.99 0.80 -7.49
CA SER A 180 -15.67 -0.61 -7.28
C SER A 180 -16.93 -1.44 -7.26
N GLU A 181 -16.91 -2.59 -7.92
CA GLU A 181 -18.05 -3.51 -7.94
C GLU A 181 -18.00 -4.46 -6.75
N LYS A 182 -19.14 -4.72 -6.11
CA LYS A 182 -19.25 -5.77 -5.10
C LYS A 182 -19.41 -7.11 -5.80
N VAL A 183 -18.35 -7.93 -5.80
CA VAL A 183 -18.28 -9.21 -6.55
C VAL A 183 -18.51 -10.43 -5.67
N MET A 184 -18.50 -10.26 -4.34
CA MET A 184 -18.80 -11.33 -3.37
C MET A 184 -19.89 -10.89 -2.39
N SER A 185 -20.80 -11.79 -2.07
CA SER A 185 -21.80 -11.58 -1.03
C SER A 185 -21.17 -11.74 0.37
N ASP A 186 -21.82 -11.16 1.39
CA ASP A 186 -21.36 -11.30 2.78
C ASP A 186 -21.37 -12.77 3.24
N GLU A 187 -22.24 -13.60 2.67
CA GLU A 187 -22.34 -15.03 2.96
C GLU A 187 -21.14 -15.82 2.44
N GLU A 188 -20.72 -15.55 1.20
CA GLU A 188 -19.50 -16.11 0.61
C GLU A 188 -18.23 -15.65 1.35
N LEU A 189 -18.17 -14.38 1.73
CA LEU A 189 -17.05 -13.82 2.49
C LEU A 189 -16.93 -14.47 3.87
N ASN A 190 -18.05 -14.70 4.58
CA ASN A 190 -18.04 -15.36 5.88
C ASN A 190 -17.58 -16.83 5.80
N GLN A 191 -17.95 -17.55 4.74
CA GLN A 191 -17.50 -18.92 4.49
C GLN A 191 -15.98 -18.95 4.21
N LEU A 192 -15.48 -18.02 3.39
CA LEU A 192 -14.04 -17.90 3.13
C LEU A 192 -13.26 -17.53 4.38
N ALA A 193 -13.74 -16.56 5.17
CA ALA A 193 -13.09 -16.16 6.40
C ALA A 193 -13.02 -17.31 7.42
N ALA A 194 -14.05 -18.15 7.51
CA ALA A 194 -14.03 -19.34 8.34
C ALA A 194 -12.96 -20.37 7.88
N LYS A 195 -12.87 -20.59 6.57
CA LYS A 195 -11.87 -21.47 5.98
C LYS A 195 -10.44 -20.93 6.17
N ASP A 196 -10.24 -19.63 5.92
CA ASP A 196 -8.93 -18.98 6.13
C ASP A 196 -8.45 -19.10 7.58
N LYS A 197 -9.40 -18.97 8.53
CA LYS A 197 -9.10 -19.14 9.95
C LYS A 197 -8.70 -20.59 10.27
N GLU A 198 -9.35 -21.59 9.69
CA GLU A 198 -9.02 -23.00 9.86
C GLU A 198 -7.65 -23.34 9.25
N GLU A 199 -7.33 -22.77 8.08
CA GLU A 199 -6.08 -23.01 7.36
C GLU A 199 -4.96 -22.00 7.74
N ASN A 200 -5.21 -21.08 8.66
CA ASN A 200 -4.29 -20.00 9.08
C ASN A 200 -3.76 -19.16 7.91
N LEU A 201 -4.64 -18.82 6.97
CA LEU A 201 -4.32 -18.03 5.78
C LEU A 201 -4.63 -16.55 5.96
N SER A 202 -3.78 -15.70 5.40
CA SER A 202 -4.07 -14.26 5.24
C SER A 202 -4.85 -14.00 3.97
N TRP A 203 -5.57 -12.85 3.92
CA TRP A 203 -6.28 -12.45 2.71
C TRP A 203 -5.31 -12.16 1.56
N ASP A 204 -5.52 -12.84 0.44
CA ASP A 204 -4.73 -12.66 -0.78
C ASP A 204 -5.55 -11.90 -1.82
N TYR A 205 -5.20 -10.63 -2.03
CA TYR A 205 -5.87 -9.74 -2.98
C TYR A 205 -5.68 -10.22 -4.42
N ASP A 206 -4.49 -10.68 -4.79
CA ASP A 206 -4.16 -11.09 -6.15
C ASP A 206 -4.88 -12.38 -6.54
N ALA A 207 -4.94 -13.35 -5.63
CA ALA A 207 -5.64 -14.61 -5.89
C ALA A 207 -7.16 -14.44 -5.90
N ARG A 208 -7.71 -13.53 -5.08
CA ARG A 208 -9.16 -13.35 -4.91
C ARG A 208 -9.75 -12.25 -5.78
N GLN A 209 -8.92 -11.32 -6.23
CA GLN A 209 -9.32 -10.16 -7.05
C GLN A 209 -10.42 -9.30 -6.40
N CYS A 210 -10.54 -9.37 -5.08
CA CYS A 210 -11.45 -8.54 -4.28
C CYS A 210 -10.88 -8.29 -2.88
N THR A 211 -11.43 -7.28 -2.20
CA THR A 211 -11.12 -6.96 -0.81
C THR A 211 -11.81 -7.94 0.16
N PRO A 212 -11.45 -7.93 1.46
CA PRO A 212 -12.17 -8.67 2.50
C PRO A 212 -13.65 -8.29 2.62
N ASP A 213 -14.06 -7.13 2.13
CA ASP A 213 -15.45 -6.69 2.05
C ASP A 213 -16.13 -7.04 0.71
N GLY A 214 -15.43 -7.75 -0.19
CA GLY A 214 -15.96 -8.26 -1.45
C GLY A 214 -16.01 -7.27 -2.61
N TYR A 215 -15.28 -6.15 -2.52
CA TYR A 215 -15.21 -5.16 -3.60
C TYR A 215 -14.02 -5.39 -4.51
N THR A 216 -14.18 -5.13 -5.81
CA THR A 216 -13.04 -4.93 -6.72
C THR A 216 -12.24 -3.70 -6.29
N PHE A 217 -11.00 -3.58 -6.71
CA PHE A 217 -10.10 -2.54 -6.24
C PHE A 217 -9.16 -2.02 -7.32
N TYR A 218 -8.48 -0.92 -7.01
CA TYR A 218 -7.33 -0.43 -7.75
C TYR A 218 -6.08 -0.54 -6.86
N ASP A 219 -4.95 -0.86 -7.47
CA ASP A 219 -3.69 -1.01 -6.75
C ASP A 219 -3.14 0.32 -6.24
N LEU A 220 -2.55 0.29 -5.04
CA LEU A 220 -1.80 1.37 -4.43
C LEU A 220 -0.44 0.84 -3.97
N TYR A 221 0.63 1.40 -4.51
CA TYR A 221 2.01 0.98 -4.27
C TYR A 221 2.83 2.04 -3.56
N CYS A 222 3.93 1.60 -2.93
CA CYS A 222 5.05 2.46 -2.62
C CYS A 222 5.99 2.52 -3.84
N ALA A 223 6.25 3.72 -4.36
CA ALA A 223 7.08 3.95 -5.55
C ALA A 223 8.41 4.68 -5.21
N GLU A 224 8.86 4.62 -3.95
CA GLU A 224 10.17 5.09 -3.49
C GLU A 224 10.80 4.03 -2.60
N TYR A 225 12.06 3.65 -2.88
CA TYR A 225 12.73 2.59 -2.13
C TYR A 225 12.84 2.94 -0.64
N CYS A 226 12.15 2.17 0.20
CA CYS A 226 12.03 2.42 1.64
C CYS A 226 12.63 1.32 2.52
N GLY A 227 13.32 0.35 1.95
CA GLY A 227 14.01 -0.72 2.70
C GLY A 227 13.67 -2.13 2.22
N THR A 228 13.95 -3.14 3.03
CA THR A 228 13.94 -4.57 2.65
C THR A 228 12.60 -5.05 2.08
N ASN A 229 11.48 -4.69 2.70
CA ASN A 229 10.15 -5.12 2.28
C ASN A 229 9.43 -4.03 1.45
N HIS A 230 10.19 -3.24 0.70
CA HIS A 230 9.65 -2.19 -0.15
C HIS A 230 8.62 -2.73 -1.16
N SER A 231 8.88 -3.88 -1.77
CA SER A 231 7.99 -4.53 -2.74
C SER A 231 6.67 -5.00 -2.13
N GLU A 232 6.62 -5.23 -0.83
CA GLU A 232 5.43 -5.69 -0.11
C GLU A 232 4.61 -4.53 0.46
N MET A 233 5.13 -3.29 0.38
CA MET A 233 4.43 -2.08 0.82
C MET A 233 3.40 -1.67 -0.22
N GLN A 234 2.37 -2.47 -0.34
CA GLN A 234 1.24 -2.28 -1.24
C GLN A 234 -0.08 -2.37 -0.47
N THR A 235 -1.11 -1.76 -1.01
CA THR A 235 -2.49 -1.85 -0.57
C THR A 235 -3.43 -1.54 -1.74
N VAL A 236 -4.69 -1.35 -1.47
CA VAL A 236 -5.71 -1.17 -2.49
C VAL A 236 -6.54 0.09 -2.26
N VAL A 237 -7.18 0.55 -3.32
CA VAL A 237 -8.17 1.63 -3.32
C VAL A 237 -9.52 1.05 -3.69
N VAL A 238 -10.50 1.23 -2.81
CA VAL A 238 -11.91 0.92 -3.04
C VAL A 238 -12.66 2.21 -3.31
N VAL A 239 -13.45 2.24 -4.36
CA VAL A 239 -14.24 3.40 -4.76
C VAL A 239 -15.72 3.08 -4.53
N HIS A 240 -16.33 3.67 -3.49
CA HIS A 240 -17.74 3.54 -3.21
C HIS A 240 -18.58 4.35 -4.21
N GLU A 241 -19.76 3.88 -4.53
CA GLU A 241 -20.67 4.60 -5.42
C GLU A 241 -21.22 5.87 -4.74
N THR A 242 -21.50 5.80 -3.45
CA THR A 242 -22.12 6.88 -2.68
C THR A 242 -21.38 7.20 -1.38
N GLN A 243 -21.55 8.44 -0.91
CA GLN A 243 -21.07 8.88 0.40
C GLN A 243 -21.67 8.03 1.55
N ALA A 244 -22.92 7.61 1.41
CA ALA A 244 -23.60 6.79 2.42
C ALA A 244 -22.97 5.40 2.57
N GLU A 245 -22.47 4.81 1.47
CA GLU A 245 -21.73 3.53 1.53
C GLU A 245 -20.38 3.70 2.24
N LEU A 246 -19.64 4.76 1.93
CA LEU A 246 -18.39 5.07 2.62
C LEU A 246 -18.63 5.28 4.12
N GLU A 247 -19.67 6.01 4.51
CA GLU A 247 -20.01 6.25 5.91
C GLU A 247 -20.43 4.96 6.62
N ALA A 248 -21.20 4.08 5.95
CA ALA A 248 -21.56 2.77 6.48
C ALA A 248 -20.31 1.89 6.70
N TRP A 249 -19.39 1.92 5.75
CA TRP A 249 -18.11 1.24 5.88
C TRP A 249 -17.27 1.81 7.03
N ILE A 250 -17.11 3.12 7.13
CA ILE A 250 -16.41 3.78 8.23
C ILE A 250 -17.06 3.38 9.58
N LYS A 251 -18.39 3.37 9.68
CA LYS A 251 -19.10 2.96 10.88
C LYS A 251 -18.81 1.51 11.26
N LYS A 252 -18.79 0.59 10.28
CA LYS A 252 -18.43 -0.82 10.48
C LYS A 252 -17.06 -0.98 11.13
N TYR A 253 -16.12 -0.07 10.81
CA TYR A 253 -14.73 -0.13 11.26
C TYR A 253 -14.41 0.85 12.41
N SER A 254 -15.34 1.66 12.90
CA SER A 254 -15.08 2.70 13.90
C SER A 254 -14.98 2.19 15.34
N SER A 255 -15.58 1.04 15.66
CA SER A 255 -15.63 0.52 17.02
C SER A 255 -15.80 -1.00 17.04
N ARG A 256 -15.53 -1.58 18.20
CA ARG A 256 -15.86 -2.99 18.46
C ARG A 256 -17.38 -3.17 18.39
N GLY A 257 -17.81 -4.19 17.66
CA GLY A 257 -19.23 -4.55 17.59
C GLY A 257 -19.78 -4.95 18.98
N PRO A 258 -21.07 -4.75 19.25
CA PRO A 258 -21.67 -5.05 20.55
C PRO A 258 -21.50 -6.52 20.97
N ASP A 259 -21.51 -7.44 20.01
CA ASP A 259 -21.37 -8.88 20.23
C ASP A 259 -19.96 -9.41 19.92
N GLU A 260 -19.03 -8.52 19.59
CA GLU A 260 -17.67 -8.88 19.24
C GLU A 260 -16.78 -9.00 20.48
N SER A 261 -16.11 -10.15 20.64
CA SER A 261 -15.17 -10.32 21.76
C SER A 261 -13.97 -9.39 21.64
N PRO A 262 -13.37 -8.95 22.75
CA PRO A 262 -12.16 -8.14 22.70
C PRO A 262 -11.02 -8.78 21.88
N ALA A 263 -10.83 -10.09 21.98
CA ALA A 263 -9.81 -10.80 21.22
C ALA A 263 -10.08 -10.79 19.70
N ALA A 264 -11.34 -10.96 19.28
CA ALA A 264 -11.72 -10.87 17.86
C ALA A 264 -11.51 -9.46 17.29
N TYR A 265 -11.87 -8.43 18.06
CA TYR A 265 -11.60 -7.04 17.68
C TYR A 265 -10.10 -6.74 17.67
N GLY A 266 -9.35 -7.26 18.64
CA GLY A 266 -7.89 -7.18 18.68
C GLY A 266 -7.21 -7.80 17.46
N ALA A 267 -7.71 -8.92 16.94
CA ALA A 267 -7.26 -9.52 15.69
C ALA A 267 -7.46 -8.58 14.49
N LYS A 268 -8.61 -7.92 14.40
CA LYS A 268 -8.86 -6.90 13.38
C LYS A 268 -7.92 -5.70 13.52
N LEU A 269 -7.65 -5.24 14.75
CA LEU A 269 -6.70 -4.15 15.01
C LEU A 269 -5.27 -4.53 14.63
N TYR A 270 -4.85 -5.77 14.89
CA TYR A 270 -3.55 -6.30 14.48
C TYR A 270 -3.32 -6.14 12.97
N GLU A 271 -4.33 -6.41 12.17
CA GLU A 271 -4.27 -6.21 10.71
C GLU A 271 -4.32 -4.73 10.32
N ARG A 272 -5.34 -4.01 10.81
CA ARG A 272 -5.64 -2.62 10.41
C ARG A 272 -4.59 -1.61 10.86
N ARG A 273 -3.98 -1.82 12.02
CA ARG A 273 -2.94 -0.93 12.56
C ARG A 273 -1.55 -1.30 12.08
N GLY A 274 -1.44 -2.25 11.14
CA GLY A 274 -0.19 -2.66 10.53
C GLY A 274 0.74 -3.46 11.43
N CYS A 275 0.25 -3.99 12.55
CA CYS A 275 1.06 -4.79 13.47
C CYS A 275 1.62 -6.04 12.77
N LYS A 276 0.83 -6.65 11.87
CA LYS A 276 1.20 -7.83 11.07
C LYS A 276 2.42 -7.62 10.16
N SER A 277 2.72 -6.38 9.78
CA SER A 277 3.89 -6.09 8.93
C SER A 277 5.22 -6.37 9.64
N CYS A 278 5.21 -6.38 10.98
CA CYS A 278 6.41 -6.57 11.79
C CYS A 278 6.31 -7.73 12.77
N HIS A 279 5.11 -8.12 13.19
CA HIS A 279 4.88 -9.16 14.19
C HIS A 279 4.11 -10.33 13.57
N SER A 280 4.63 -11.54 13.69
CA SER A 280 3.93 -12.76 13.28
C SER A 280 3.00 -13.28 14.38
N ILE A 281 2.10 -14.19 14.01
CA ILE A 281 1.22 -14.94 14.93
C ILE A 281 1.42 -16.45 14.85
N ASP A 282 2.47 -16.88 14.14
CA ASP A 282 2.83 -18.28 13.87
C ASP A 282 4.19 -18.69 14.44
N GLY A 283 4.82 -17.83 15.25
CA GLY A 283 6.14 -18.06 15.83
C GLY A 283 7.32 -17.67 14.92
N THR A 284 7.11 -17.36 13.66
CA THR A 284 8.19 -16.93 12.75
C THR A 284 8.80 -15.61 13.23
N ARG A 285 10.13 -15.50 13.09
CA ARG A 285 10.84 -14.27 13.42
C ARG A 285 10.69 -13.27 12.30
N MET A 286 10.15 -12.09 12.62
CA MET A 286 10.05 -10.96 11.71
C MET A 286 10.88 -9.76 12.21
N VAL A 287 10.52 -8.56 11.82
CA VAL A 287 11.13 -7.29 12.28
C VAL A 287 10.92 -7.06 13.78
N GLY A 288 9.78 -7.51 14.30
CA GLY A 288 9.43 -7.56 15.71
C GLY A 288 9.21 -8.99 16.20
N PRO A 289 9.08 -9.19 17.53
CA PRO A 289 8.83 -10.51 18.10
C PRO A 289 7.45 -11.05 17.71
N SER A 290 7.37 -12.38 17.52
CA SER A 290 6.08 -13.06 17.31
C SER A 290 5.17 -12.89 18.53
N TYR A 291 3.87 -12.79 18.29
CA TYR A 291 2.86 -12.77 19.34
C TYR A 291 2.48 -14.18 19.82
N GLN A 292 2.68 -15.20 18.98
CA GLN A 292 2.36 -16.59 19.35
C GLN A 292 3.12 -17.01 20.60
N GLY A 293 2.40 -17.52 21.60
CA GLY A 293 2.95 -18.02 22.85
C GLY A 293 3.76 -17.02 23.65
N SER A 294 3.71 -15.73 23.32
CA SER A 294 4.56 -14.71 23.97
C SER A 294 4.03 -14.26 25.32
N PHE A 295 2.71 -14.22 25.51
CA PHE A 295 2.11 -13.76 26.76
C PHE A 295 2.48 -14.69 27.93
N GLY A 296 2.84 -14.09 29.05
CA GLY A 296 3.24 -14.82 30.28
C GLY A 296 4.70 -15.26 30.33
N THR A 297 5.43 -15.25 29.20
CA THR A 297 6.84 -15.66 29.13
C THR A 297 7.78 -14.55 29.64
N MET A 298 9.03 -14.93 29.97
CA MET A 298 10.09 -13.96 30.24
C MET A 298 10.77 -13.51 28.97
N ARG A 299 10.94 -12.21 28.82
CA ARG A 299 11.58 -11.59 27.66
C ARG A 299 12.86 -10.88 28.05
N GLU A 300 13.98 -11.26 27.47
CA GLU A 300 15.23 -10.52 27.59
C GLU A 300 15.11 -9.15 26.91
N ILE A 301 15.67 -8.10 27.52
CA ILE A 301 15.68 -6.74 27.01
C ILE A 301 17.10 -6.18 26.98
N VAL A 302 17.36 -5.26 26.04
CA VAL A 302 18.66 -4.62 25.89
C VAL A 302 18.94 -3.72 27.11
N GLY A 303 20.03 -4.01 27.82
CA GLY A 303 20.52 -3.16 28.89
C GLY A 303 19.70 -3.21 30.20
N GLY A 304 18.84 -4.21 30.39
CA GLY A 304 18.03 -4.37 31.60
C GLY A 304 17.80 -5.84 31.99
N ASP A 305 17.12 -6.04 33.12
CA ASP A 305 16.71 -7.36 33.56
C ASP A 305 15.57 -7.93 32.68
N PRO A 306 15.47 -9.26 32.53
CA PRO A 306 14.36 -9.88 31.83
C PRO A 306 13.01 -9.47 32.42
N VAL A 307 12.05 -9.16 31.55
CA VAL A 307 10.70 -8.73 31.95
C VAL A 307 9.66 -9.78 31.56
N LYS A 308 8.62 -9.88 32.37
CA LYS A 308 7.47 -10.71 32.01
C LYS A 308 6.66 -10.02 30.94
N VAL A 309 6.29 -10.75 29.91
CA VAL A 309 5.36 -10.28 28.86
C VAL A 309 3.94 -10.35 29.45
N ASP A 310 3.56 -9.32 30.16
CA ASP A 310 2.23 -9.13 30.74
C ASP A 310 1.51 -7.94 30.05
N GLU A 311 0.32 -7.62 30.52
CA GLU A 311 -0.50 -6.53 29.99
C GLU A 311 0.24 -5.18 30.06
N ASN A 312 0.99 -4.94 31.14
CA ASN A 312 1.72 -3.69 31.32
C ASN A 312 2.88 -3.57 30.34
N TYR A 313 3.63 -4.66 30.14
CA TYR A 313 4.72 -4.69 29.16
C TYR A 313 4.20 -4.49 27.74
N ILE A 314 3.11 -5.16 27.34
CA ILE A 314 2.52 -5.01 26.02
C ILE A 314 2.02 -3.58 25.82
N ARG A 315 1.29 -3.02 26.81
CA ARG A 315 0.81 -1.65 26.79
C ARG A 315 1.97 -0.65 26.66
N GLU A 316 3.04 -0.81 27.45
CA GLU A 316 4.22 0.04 27.35
C GLU A 316 4.88 -0.06 25.98
N SER A 317 5.01 -1.28 25.43
CA SER A 317 5.59 -1.51 24.11
C SER A 317 4.80 -0.85 22.98
N ILE A 318 3.48 -0.80 23.08
CA ILE A 318 2.60 -0.12 22.13
C ILE A 318 2.74 1.42 22.22
N LEU A 319 2.76 1.95 23.45
CA LEU A 319 2.77 3.40 23.70
C LEU A 319 4.17 4.02 23.65
N ASN A 320 5.18 3.27 24.10
CA ASN A 320 6.58 3.70 24.16
C ASN A 320 7.54 2.57 23.74
N PRO A 321 7.53 2.16 22.48
CA PRO A 321 8.23 0.95 22.00
C PRO A 321 9.75 0.98 22.16
N LYS A 322 10.34 2.15 22.36
CA LYS A 322 11.78 2.32 22.56
C LYS A 322 12.23 2.19 24.01
N ALA A 323 11.29 2.11 24.97
CA ALA A 323 11.61 2.00 26.40
C ALA A 323 12.31 0.67 26.74
N LYS A 324 11.86 -0.43 26.10
CA LYS A 324 12.38 -1.78 26.33
C LYS A 324 12.48 -2.52 25.01
N VAL A 325 13.69 -2.64 24.47
CA VAL A 325 13.95 -3.34 23.22
C VAL A 325 14.17 -4.82 23.49
N ALA A 326 13.34 -5.67 22.90
CA ALA A 326 13.38 -7.12 23.08
C ALA A 326 14.62 -7.75 22.48
N ILE A 327 15.07 -8.85 23.10
CA ILE A 327 16.10 -9.76 22.57
C ILE A 327 15.45 -11.13 22.34
N GLN A 328 15.78 -11.79 21.25
CA GLN A 328 15.38 -13.17 20.97
C GLN A 328 16.58 -13.96 20.45
N GLN A 329 16.85 -15.10 21.04
CA GLN A 329 18.01 -15.95 20.70
C GLN A 329 19.35 -15.20 20.71
N GLY A 330 19.54 -14.31 21.70
CA GLY A 330 20.76 -13.51 21.85
C GLY A 330 20.90 -12.33 20.86
N VAL A 331 19.91 -12.10 19.98
CA VAL A 331 19.94 -11.01 19.00
C VAL A 331 18.86 -9.98 19.34
N ALA A 332 19.29 -8.73 19.55
CA ALA A 332 18.37 -7.62 19.79
C ALA A 332 17.54 -7.29 18.53
N TYR A 333 16.29 -6.92 18.74
CA TYR A 333 15.47 -6.34 17.69
C TYR A 333 15.87 -4.90 17.40
N GLN A 334 15.58 -4.42 16.19
CA GLN A 334 15.79 -3.02 15.86
C GLN A 334 14.66 -2.16 16.46
N PRO A 335 14.96 -0.97 17.04
CA PRO A 335 13.95 -0.11 17.67
C PRO A 335 13.17 0.72 16.62
N VAL A 336 12.56 0.03 15.64
CA VAL A 336 11.85 0.64 14.49
C VAL A 336 10.34 0.72 14.69
N MET A 337 9.78 0.09 15.72
CA MET A 337 8.35 0.13 16.01
C MET A 337 7.90 1.57 16.25
N PRO A 338 6.85 2.06 15.54
CA PRO A 338 6.28 3.38 15.79
C PRO A 338 5.52 3.41 17.12
N SER A 339 5.41 4.60 17.73
CA SER A 339 4.56 4.79 18.90
C SER A 339 3.10 5.00 18.48
N TYR A 340 2.18 4.28 19.12
CA TYR A 340 0.73 4.43 18.92
C TYR A 340 0.06 5.33 19.97
N LYS A 341 0.85 6.08 20.74
CA LYS A 341 0.34 7.03 21.74
C LYS A 341 -0.58 8.08 21.09
N GLY A 342 -1.82 8.16 21.57
CA GLY A 342 -2.84 9.05 21.02
C GLY A 342 -3.48 8.57 19.71
N GLN A 343 -3.13 7.37 19.23
CA GLN A 343 -3.69 6.74 18.02
C GLN A 343 -4.58 5.53 18.33
N LEU A 344 -4.35 4.88 19.47
CA LEU A 344 -5.15 3.78 19.98
C LEU A 344 -5.83 4.23 21.28
N SER A 345 -7.11 3.90 21.41
CA SER A 345 -7.85 4.06 22.66
C SER A 345 -7.42 2.99 23.69
N ASP A 346 -7.81 3.18 24.95
CA ASP A 346 -7.58 2.17 25.97
C ASP A 346 -8.31 0.85 25.69
N ASP A 347 -9.49 0.89 25.04
CA ASP A 347 -10.23 -0.31 24.61
C ASP A 347 -9.56 -1.02 23.44
N ASP A 348 -8.96 -0.26 22.49
CA ASP A 348 -8.15 -0.85 21.41
C ASP A 348 -6.94 -1.59 21.97
N ILE A 349 -6.20 -0.97 22.90
CA ILE A 349 -5.03 -1.59 23.53
C ILE A 349 -5.43 -2.82 24.34
N TYR A 350 -6.53 -2.73 25.10
CA TYR A 350 -7.09 -3.87 25.81
C TYR A 350 -7.44 -5.02 24.85
N SER A 351 -8.08 -4.70 23.73
CA SER A 351 -8.46 -5.71 22.74
C SER A 351 -7.26 -6.36 22.06
N LEU A 352 -6.20 -5.59 21.76
CA LEU A 352 -4.94 -6.15 21.26
C LEU A 352 -4.27 -7.07 22.28
N ILE A 353 -4.28 -6.72 23.58
CA ILE A 353 -3.75 -7.57 24.65
C ILE A 353 -4.53 -8.88 24.73
N GLU A 354 -5.86 -8.83 24.69
CA GLU A 354 -6.70 -10.03 24.71
C GLU A 354 -6.49 -10.92 23.46
N PHE A 355 -6.25 -10.30 22.30
CA PHE A 355 -5.86 -11.04 21.09
C PHE A 355 -4.50 -11.74 21.29
N ILE A 356 -3.48 -11.06 21.81
CA ILE A 356 -2.16 -11.65 22.06
C ILE A 356 -2.25 -12.80 23.09
N LYS A 357 -3.09 -12.66 24.11
CA LYS A 357 -3.37 -13.75 25.06
C LYS A 357 -4.00 -14.96 24.39
N SER A 358 -4.91 -14.74 23.46
CA SER A 358 -5.60 -15.82 22.74
C SER A 358 -4.69 -16.64 21.82
N LEU A 359 -3.51 -16.12 21.50
CA LEU A 359 -2.47 -16.80 20.72
C LEU A 359 -1.55 -17.67 21.61
N GLY A 360 -2.00 -18.12 22.78
CA GLY A 360 -1.26 -18.99 23.71
C GLY A 360 -0.76 -20.26 23.03
N ASP A 361 0.22 -20.91 23.66
CA ASP A 361 0.87 -22.10 23.13
C ASP A 361 -0.13 -23.29 23.03
N ALA A 362 -0.38 -23.76 21.82
CA ALA A 362 -1.16 -24.98 21.60
C ALA A 362 -0.52 -26.23 22.27
N SER A 363 0.79 -26.15 22.60
CA SER A 363 1.53 -27.22 23.29
C SER A 363 1.17 -27.36 24.78
N VAL A 364 0.56 -26.35 25.41
CA VAL A 364 0.14 -26.40 26.83
C VAL A 364 -1.27 -27.01 26.96
N ALA A 365 -2.10 -26.90 25.92
CA ALA A 365 -3.44 -27.47 25.90
C ALA A 365 -3.42 -29.01 25.83
N GLU A 366 -2.45 -29.59 25.09
CA GLU A 366 -2.29 -31.05 24.98
C GLU A 366 -1.76 -31.69 26.29
N GLN A 367 -0.99 -30.97 27.08
CA GLN A 367 -0.47 -31.51 28.36
C GLN A 367 -1.47 -31.48 29.54
N THR A 368 -2.55 -30.67 29.42
CA THR A 368 -3.59 -30.67 30.47
C THR A 368 -4.64 -31.75 30.24
N ASP A 369 -4.82 -32.24 29.04
CA ASP A 369 -5.73 -33.37 28.77
C ASP A 369 -5.09 -34.72 29.09
N ASP A 370 -3.77 -34.89 28.97
CA ASP A 370 -3.05 -36.10 29.39
C ASP A 370 -2.91 -36.23 30.91
N ALA A 371 -2.82 -35.11 31.63
CA ALA A 371 -2.75 -35.12 33.11
C ALA A 371 -4.11 -35.44 33.79
N ALA A 372 -5.23 -35.21 33.07
CA ALA A 372 -6.57 -35.56 33.58
C ALA A 372 -6.97 -37.02 33.33
N ALA A 373 -6.21 -37.75 32.52
CA ALA A 373 -6.47 -39.15 32.18
C ALA A 373 -5.73 -40.17 33.07
N GLU A 374 -4.72 -39.73 33.83
CA GLU A 374 -3.91 -40.62 34.68
C GLU A 374 -4.47 -40.85 36.11
N ASP A 375 -5.46 -40.06 36.56
CA ASP A 375 -6.02 -40.17 37.93
C ASP A 375 -7.31 -41.00 38.06
N ALA A 376 -7.67 -41.80 37.03
CA ALA A 376 -8.83 -42.69 37.07
C ALA A 376 -8.37 -44.14 37.28
N GLU A 377 -7.94 -44.53 38.49
CA GLU A 377 -7.82 -45.95 38.88
C GLU A 377 -9.22 -46.61 38.97
N PRO A 378 -9.39 -47.83 38.48
CA PRO A 378 -10.66 -48.52 38.61
C PRO A 378 -10.79 -49.13 40.04
N VAL A 379 -11.80 -48.64 40.76
CA VAL A 379 -12.22 -49.30 42.01
C VAL A 379 -12.80 -50.64 41.71
N SER A 380 -12.11 -51.72 42.13
CA SER A 380 -12.62 -53.08 42.11
C SER A 380 -13.63 -53.23 43.27
N VAL A 381 -14.87 -53.61 42.92
CA VAL A 381 -15.90 -54.06 43.88
C VAL A 381 -15.87 -55.59 43.90
N GLU A 382 -15.55 -56.15 45.07
CA GLU A 382 -15.95 -57.51 45.50
C GLU A 382 -17.38 -57.51 46.03
#